data_325eb5d87847905cc61ddbc6079ee104
#
_entry.id   325eb5d87847905cc61ddbc6079ee104
#
_cell.length_a   1.000
_cell.length_b   1.000
_cell.length_c   1.000
_cell.angle_alpha   90.00
_cell.angle_beta   90.00
_cell.angle_gamma   90.00
#
_symmetry.space_group_name_H-M   'P 1'
#
loop_
_entity.id
_entity.type
_entity.pdbx_description
1 polymer ?
#
loop_
_entity_poly.entity_id
_entity_poly.type
_entity_poly.pdbx_seq_one_letter_code
_entity_poly.pdbx_strand_id
1 'polypeptide(L)'
;MHPVLCKAQNGLVAVLQEFRAYWISLLVLIVLAQQLPHLSAVLQAAGFGGALIVAAVISGWLATELFLRGPRIKSKGKAVLITGCDTGFGHRLAMRLAIREDFQVFAGCLQPDSDGAQRLRLIVTDDKLHVIPLDVTNAEQIQDALRYVKANLNGNQLWSVIANAGVNIFLEFEWIPIKDIEFLFDVNVMGVVRVSKTFLPLLRNSRGRLVLVASYAGRIASSSIVPYSMTKAAVIAMADGLRREMAKWGLHVATVEPFYYRTAINFNESQQDMMSRFRRDVPLQIQQEYGDYPAQAFQWILSCLRRVSRANVDEVVDQMVNAVTDREPKRHYRCDGFLNWLLSSALFVLPSVAQDIAVSFFEPNFRANEKSGLLLEIGAPSVTKIDDG
;
A
#
# COMPACT_ATOMS: atom_id res chain seq x y z
N MET A 1 7.86 17.90 32.30
CA MET A 1 8.51 16.63 31.97
C MET A 1 9.75 16.90 31.14
N HIS A 2 10.91 16.36 31.55
CA HIS A 2 12.19 16.64 30.92
C HIS A 2 12.22 16.14 29.45
N PRO A 3 12.72 16.91 28.47
CA PRO A 3 12.71 16.54 27.05
C PRO A 3 13.37 15.20 26.73
N VAL A 4 14.32 14.76 27.56
CA VAL A 4 15.04 13.49 27.42
C VAL A 4 14.13 12.30 27.76
N LEU A 5 13.27 12.43 28.79
CA LEU A 5 12.30 11.39 29.16
C LEU A 5 11.22 11.20 28.10
N CYS A 6 10.78 12.30 27.45
CA CYS A 6 9.82 12.23 26.36
C CYS A 6 10.42 11.55 25.11
N LYS A 7 11.69 11.82 24.76
CA LYS A 7 12.40 11.11 23.67
C LYS A 7 12.61 9.64 23.95
N ALA A 8 12.94 9.25 25.17
CA ALA A 8 13.13 7.87 25.57
C ALA A 8 11.79 7.09 25.55
N GLN A 9 10.71 7.71 26.02
CA GLN A 9 9.37 7.14 26.01
C GLN A 9 8.85 6.93 24.59
N ASN A 10 9.08 7.88 23.69
CA ASN A 10 8.72 7.79 22.29
C ASN A 10 9.57 6.75 21.53
N GLY A 11 10.85 6.63 21.88
CA GLY A 11 11.72 5.58 21.36
C GLY A 11 11.26 4.18 21.76
N LEU A 12 10.86 3.99 23.02
CA LEU A 12 10.34 2.71 23.51
C LEU A 12 9.03 2.32 22.83
N VAL A 13 8.11 3.28 22.65
CA VAL A 13 6.83 3.05 21.94
C VAL A 13 7.07 2.66 20.49
N ALA A 14 7.99 3.33 19.79
CA ALA A 14 8.35 2.99 18.41
C ALA A 14 8.97 1.58 18.32
N VAL A 15 9.86 1.23 19.25
CA VAL A 15 10.45 -0.11 19.35
C VAL A 15 9.37 -1.16 19.60
N LEU A 16 8.46 -0.93 20.55
CA LEU A 16 7.37 -1.86 20.82
C LEU A 16 6.42 -2.04 19.63
N GLN A 17 6.15 -0.97 18.87
CA GLN A 17 5.33 -1.04 17.67
C GLN A 17 6.00 -1.85 16.53
N GLU A 18 7.31 -1.76 16.37
CA GLU A 18 8.06 -2.57 15.40
C GLU A 18 8.20 -4.03 15.85
N PHE A 19 8.51 -4.27 17.11
CA PHE A 19 8.58 -5.62 17.68
C PHE A 19 7.23 -6.35 17.66
N ARG A 20 6.12 -5.64 17.59
CA ARG A 20 4.78 -6.22 17.48
C ARG A 20 4.65 -7.26 16.36
N ALA A 21 5.18 -6.97 15.17
CA ALA A 21 5.13 -7.90 14.04
C ALA A 21 5.93 -9.18 14.32
N TYR A 22 7.11 -9.05 14.91
CA TYR A 22 7.97 -10.18 15.26
C TYR A 22 7.34 -11.09 16.32
N TRP A 23 6.72 -10.50 17.35
CA TRP A 23 6.09 -11.28 18.42
C TRP A 23 4.87 -12.06 17.94
N ILE A 24 4.07 -11.49 17.05
CA ILE A 24 2.90 -12.18 16.49
C ILE A 24 3.33 -13.29 15.54
N SER A 25 4.37 -13.07 14.75
CA SER A 25 4.93 -14.12 13.89
C SER A 25 5.49 -15.29 14.70
N LEU A 26 6.17 -15.00 15.80
CA LEU A 26 6.65 -16.02 16.75
C LEU A 26 5.47 -16.80 17.33
N LEU A 27 4.38 -16.12 17.65
CA LEU A 27 3.16 -16.72 18.19
C LEU A 27 2.49 -17.65 17.20
N VAL A 28 2.38 -17.25 15.94
CA VAL A 28 1.85 -18.09 14.85
C VAL A 28 2.73 -19.32 14.66
N LEU A 29 4.05 -19.16 14.67
CA LEU A 29 4.99 -20.29 14.60
C LEU A 29 4.83 -21.26 15.77
N ILE A 30 4.65 -20.75 17.00
CA ILE A 30 4.40 -21.58 18.18
C ILE A 30 3.08 -22.36 18.04
N VAL A 31 2.00 -21.70 17.58
CA VAL A 31 0.70 -22.36 17.38
C VAL A 31 0.78 -23.42 16.27
N LEU A 32 1.44 -23.12 15.14
CA LEU A 32 1.67 -24.09 14.08
C LEU A 32 2.54 -25.26 14.53
N ALA A 33 3.57 -24.99 15.32
CA ALA A 33 4.45 -26.00 15.87
C ALA A 33 3.72 -26.94 16.87
N GLN A 34 2.66 -26.48 17.54
CA GLN A 34 1.82 -27.33 18.40
C GLN A 34 1.03 -28.39 17.62
N GLN A 35 0.84 -28.22 16.30
CA GLN A 35 0.19 -29.21 15.45
C GLN A 35 1.13 -30.36 15.05
N LEU A 36 2.43 -30.27 15.33
CA LEU A 36 3.42 -31.32 15.04
C LEU A 36 3.64 -32.21 16.28
N PRO A 37 3.34 -33.54 16.19
CA PRO A 37 3.31 -34.45 17.37
C PRO A 37 4.59 -34.48 18.19
N HIS A 38 5.76 -34.33 17.58
CA HIS A 38 7.05 -34.34 18.27
C HIS A 38 7.43 -32.99 18.90
N LEU A 39 6.89 -31.89 18.40
CA LEU A 39 7.14 -30.55 18.91
C LEU A 39 6.14 -30.18 20.02
N SER A 40 4.96 -30.79 20.00
CA SER A 40 3.93 -30.57 21.03
C SER A 40 4.40 -31.03 22.45
N ALA A 41 5.18 -32.09 22.55
CA ALA A 41 5.71 -32.56 23.81
C ALA A 41 6.73 -31.59 24.45
N VAL A 42 7.58 -30.97 23.64
CA VAL A 42 8.54 -29.94 24.09
C VAL A 42 7.79 -28.65 24.47
N LEU A 43 6.74 -28.30 23.74
CA LEU A 43 5.93 -27.11 24.01
C LEU A 43 4.99 -27.32 25.19
N GLN A 44 4.52 -28.53 25.47
CA GLN A 44 3.74 -28.84 26.69
C GLN A 44 4.60 -28.75 27.94
N ALA A 45 5.87 -29.19 27.89
CA ALA A 45 6.82 -28.96 28.97
C ALA A 45 7.14 -27.47 29.21
N ALA A 46 7.04 -26.63 28.13
CA ALA A 46 7.14 -25.17 28.18
C ALA A 46 5.78 -24.49 28.35
N GLY A 47 4.67 -25.23 28.42
CA GLY A 47 3.30 -24.82 28.13
C GLY A 47 2.71 -23.69 28.98
N PHE A 48 3.17 -23.50 30.20
CA PHE A 48 2.74 -22.35 31.01
C PHE A 48 3.45 -21.05 30.58
N GLY A 49 4.73 -21.13 30.20
CA GLY A 49 5.50 -19.98 29.72
C GLY A 49 5.01 -19.46 28.36
N GLY A 50 4.62 -20.36 27.45
CA GLY A 50 4.10 -20.01 26.14
C GLY A 50 2.77 -19.23 26.20
N ALA A 51 1.82 -19.69 27.01
CA ALA A 51 0.53 -19.02 27.20
C ALA A 51 0.68 -17.63 27.82
N LEU A 52 1.61 -17.44 28.76
CA LEU A 52 1.91 -16.14 29.36
C LEU A 52 2.55 -15.18 28.35
N ILE A 53 3.45 -15.65 27.50
CA ILE A 53 4.04 -14.83 26.42
C ILE A 53 2.94 -14.39 25.44
N VAL A 54 2.05 -15.31 25.04
CA VAL A 54 0.89 -15.03 24.18
C VAL A 54 -0.01 -13.96 24.81
N ALA A 55 -0.38 -14.13 26.06
CA ALA A 55 -1.23 -13.18 26.79
C ALA A 55 -0.54 -11.81 26.92
N ALA A 56 0.76 -11.77 27.23
CA ALA A 56 1.54 -10.55 27.33
C ALA A 56 1.64 -9.81 25.97
N VAL A 57 1.83 -10.54 24.87
CA VAL A 57 1.87 -9.97 23.52
C VAL A 57 0.51 -9.41 23.09
N ILE A 58 -0.58 -10.15 23.34
CA ILE A 58 -1.94 -9.68 23.03
C ILE A 58 -2.29 -8.47 23.92
N SER A 59 -1.96 -8.52 25.20
CA SER A 59 -2.21 -7.40 26.13
C SER A 59 -1.38 -6.17 25.77
N GLY A 60 -0.11 -6.35 25.42
CA GLY A 60 0.77 -5.29 24.93
C GLY A 60 0.25 -4.70 23.62
N TRP A 61 -0.24 -5.55 22.72
CA TRP A 61 -0.85 -5.10 21.46
C TRP A 61 -2.14 -4.29 21.70
N LEU A 62 -3.05 -4.80 22.51
CA LEU A 62 -4.28 -4.10 22.90
C LEU A 62 -3.97 -2.76 23.58
N ALA A 63 -2.99 -2.75 24.48
CA ALA A 63 -2.56 -1.53 25.13
C ALA A 63 -2.02 -0.50 24.13
N THR A 64 -1.21 -0.91 23.15
CA THR A 64 -0.69 0.00 22.12
C THR A 64 -1.79 0.54 21.20
N GLU A 65 -2.79 -0.26 20.83
CA GLU A 65 -3.90 0.22 19.98
C GLU A 65 -4.92 1.08 20.74
N LEU A 66 -5.19 0.77 22.01
CA LEU A 66 -6.22 1.46 22.80
C LEU A 66 -5.69 2.70 23.52
N PHE A 67 -4.45 2.66 24.03
CA PHE A 67 -3.91 3.70 24.92
C PHE A 67 -2.81 4.56 24.30
N LEU A 68 -2.18 4.12 23.18
CA LEU A 68 -1.08 4.86 22.57
C LEU A 68 -1.46 5.56 21.25
N ARG A 69 -2.74 5.74 20.95
CA ARG A 69 -3.14 6.73 19.95
C ARG A 69 -2.83 8.10 20.54
N GLY A 70 -1.69 8.64 20.11
CA GLY A 70 -1.27 9.97 20.51
C GLY A 70 -2.28 11.05 20.10
N PRO A 71 -2.22 12.25 20.72
CA PRO A 71 -3.08 13.34 20.32
C PRO A 71 -2.84 13.69 18.84
N ARG A 72 -3.90 14.07 18.16
CA ARG A 72 -3.82 14.58 16.78
C ARG A 72 -3.34 16.04 16.77
N ILE A 73 -2.70 16.42 15.67
CA ILE A 73 -2.35 17.82 15.43
C ILE A 73 -3.59 18.63 15.08
N LYS A 74 -3.55 19.94 15.31
CA LYS A 74 -4.59 20.84 14.82
C LYS A 74 -4.35 21.13 13.32
N SER A 75 -5.42 21.08 12.53
CA SER A 75 -5.41 21.33 11.07
C SER A 75 -5.30 22.83 10.73
N LYS A 76 -5.75 23.69 11.59
CA LYS A 76 -5.76 25.15 11.37
C LYS A 76 -4.39 25.66 10.96
N GLY A 77 -4.33 26.40 9.87
CA GLY A 77 -3.07 26.96 9.31
C GLY A 77 -2.25 25.93 8.51
N LYS A 78 -2.88 24.81 8.07
CA LYS A 78 -2.19 23.73 7.37
C LYS A 78 -2.87 23.35 6.08
N ALA A 79 -2.06 23.14 5.06
CA ALA A 79 -2.48 22.67 3.75
C ALA A 79 -1.86 21.31 3.43
N VAL A 80 -2.53 20.54 2.58
CA VAL A 80 -2.14 19.21 2.15
C VAL A 80 -2.19 19.11 0.63
N LEU A 81 -1.16 18.55 0.00
CA LEU A 81 -1.16 18.18 -1.41
C LEU A 81 -1.32 16.66 -1.55
N ILE A 82 -2.22 16.21 -2.41
CA ILE A 82 -2.45 14.79 -2.71
C ILE A 82 -2.34 14.58 -4.20
N THR A 83 -1.59 13.58 -4.67
CA THR A 83 -1.54 13.21 -6.10
C THR A 83 -2.49 12.05 -6.41
N GLY A 84 -3.08 12.03 -7.62
CA GLY A 84 -3.98 10.97 -8.06
C GLY A 84 -5.34 11.02 -7.35
N CYS A 85 -5.99 12.19 -7.40
CA CYS A 85 -7.29 12.43 -6.76
C CYS A 85 -8.48 12.19 -7.69
N ASP A 86 -8.27 11.72 -8.91
CA ASP A 86 -9.34 11.41 -9.87
C ASP A 86 -10.30 10.34 -9.32
N THR A 87 -9.76 9.32 -8.67
CA THR A 87 -10.52 8.17 -8.14
C THR A 87 -9.88 7.57 -6.89
N GLY A 88 -10.49 6.54 -6.33
CA GLY A 88 -9.88 5.66 -5.33
C GLY A 88 -9.53 6.34 -4.00
N PHE A 89 -8.36 6.00 -3.46
CA PHE A 89 -7.92 6.49 -2.15
C PHE A 89 -7.70 8.00 -2.13
N GLY A 90 -7.03 8.55 -3.16
CA GLY A 90 -6.71 9.98 -3.24
C GLY A 90 -7.97 10.85 -3.24
N HIS A 91 -8.98 10.46 -4.02
CA HIS A 91 -10.26 11.15 -4.09
C HIS A 91 -10.97 11.19 -2.72
N ARG A 92 -11.11 10.01 -2.08
CA ARG A 92 -11.75 9.91 -0.75
C ARG A 92 -10.98 10.65 0.33
N LEU A 93 -9.65 10.59 0.27
CA LEU A 93 -8.79 11.30 1.21
C LEU A 93 -8.93 12.81 1.06
N ALA A 94 -8.97 13.33 -0.18
CA ALA A 94 -9.16 14.76 -0.44
C ALA A 94 -10.47 15.27 0.20
N MET A 95 -11.58 14.58 -0.04
CA MET A 95 -12.87 14.90 0.60
C MET A 95 -12.78 14.82 2.13
N ARG A 96 -12.19 13.75 2.67
CA ARG A 96 -12.10 13.53 4.12
C ARG A 96 -11.31 14.62 4.81
N LEU A 97 -10.13 14.98 4.27
CA LEU A 97 -9.27 16.02 4.85
C LEU A 97 -9.91 17.41 4.76
N ALA A 98 -10.57 17.73 3.66
CA ALA A 98 -11.20 19.04 3.49
C ALA A 98 -12.46 19.20 4.38
N ILE A 99 -13.35 18.19 4.41
CA ILE A 99 -14.67 18.30 5.04
C ILE A 99 -14.60 18.00 6.55
N ARG A 100 -13.92 16.91 6.94
CA ARG A 100 -13.98 16.42 8.33
C ARG A 100 -12.78 16.86 9.17
N GLU A 101 -11.62 16.93 8.55
CA GLU A 101 -10.37 17.25 9.26
C GLU A 101 -9.99 18.75 9.13
N ASP A 102 -10.73 19.53 8.35
CA ASP A 102 -10.61 20.99 8.20
C ASP A 102 -9.24 21.47 7.69
N PHE A 103 -8.61 20.69 6.78
CA PHE A 103 -7.40 21.10 6.07
C PHE A 103 -7.76 21.88 4.80
N GLN A 104 -6.86 22.77 4.38
CA GLN A 104 -6.82 23.21 2.99
C GLN A 104 -6.21 22.08 2.14
N VAL A 105 -6.86 21.68 1.05
CA VAL A 105 -6.44 20.53 0.24
C VAL A 105 -6.16 20.96 -1.19
N PHE A 106 -5.00 20.59 -1.71
CA PHE A 106 -4.66 20.64 -3.12
C PHE A 106 -4.77 19.23 -3.68
N ALA A 107 -5.81 18.97 -4.47
CA ALA A 107 -6.12 17.69 -5.06
C ALA A 107 -5.55 17.63 -6.47
N GLY A 108 -4.40 16.99 -6.65
CA GLY A 108 -3.77 16.76 -7.95
C GLY A 108 -4.48 15.66 -8.72
N CYS A 109 -5.05 15.99 -9.86
CA CYS A 109 -5.76 15.10 -10.76
C CYS A 109 -5.03 14.98 -12.09
N LEU A 110 -4.90 13.75 -12.61
CA LEU A 110 -4.37 13.50 -13.95
C LEU A 110 -5.31 14.09 -15.02
N GLN A 111 -6.62 13.90 -14.80
CA GLN A 111 -7.68 14.41 -15.66
C GLN A 111 -8.55 15.37 -14.86
N PRO A 112 -8.25 16.69 -14.89
CA PRO A 112 -8.96 17.69 -14.08
C PRO A 112 -10.44 17.84 -14.44
N ASP A 113 -10.87 17.33 -15.59
CA ASP A 113 -12.26 17.34 -16.05
C ASP A 113 -12.98 16.00 -15.87
N SER A 114 -12.32 15.01 -15.23
CA SER A 114 -12.96 13.74 -14.89
C SER A 114 -14.13 13.92 -13.92
N ASP A 115 -15.08 12.97 -13.93
CA ASP A 115 -16.22 12.96 -13.00
C ASP A 115 -15.77 13.08 -11.53
N GLY A 116 -14.65 12.43 -11.19
CA GLY A 116 -14.10 12.50 -9.85
C GLY A 116 -13.61 13.91 -9.50
N ALA A 117 -12.88 14.56 -10.41
CA ALA A 117 -12.40 15.92 -10.22
C ALA A 117 -13.57 16.93 -10.12
N GLN A 118 -14.60 16.75 -10.96
CA GLN A 118 -15.82 17.58 -10.92
C GLN A 118 -16.55 17.41 -9.58
N ARG A 119 -16.70 16.18 -9.08
CA ARG A 119 -17.30 15.94 -7.76
C ARG A 119 -16.54 16.62 -6.62
N LEU A 120 -15.21 16.65 -6.67
CA LEU A 120 -14.41 17.37 -5.67
C LEU A 120 -14.73 18.87 -5.67
N ARG A 121 -14.86 19.51 -6.86
CA ARG A 121 -15.22 20.94 -6.98
C ARG A 121 -16.63 21.25 -6.49
N LEU A 122 -17.58 20.32 -6.67
CA LEU A 122 -18.97 20.52 -6.26
C LEU A 122 -19.22 20.37 -4.76
N ILE A 123 -18.41 19.53 -4.09
CA ILE A 123 -18.68 19.16 -2.70
C ILE A 123 -18.01 20.10 -1.70
N VAL A 124 -16.91 20.73 -2.09
CA VAL A 124 -16.11 21.55 -1.18
C VAL A 124 -15.92 22.95 -1.78
N THR A 125 -16.00 23.98 -0.96
CA THR A 125 -15.76 25.38 -1.39
C THR A 125 -14.32 25.58 -1.85
N ASP A 126 -14.12 26.48 -2.81
CA ASP A 126 -12.81 26.75 -3.43
C ASP A 126 -11.70 27.14 -2.45
N ASP A 127 -12.06 27.73 -1.30
CA ASP A 127 -11.10 28.09 -0.25
C ASP A 127 -10.51 26.86 0.47
N LYS A 128 -11.22 25.74 0.47
CA LYS A 128 -10.83 24.53 1.20
C LYS A 128 -10.24 23.45 0.32
N LEU A 129 -10.67 23.36 -0.94
CA LEU A 129 -10.20 22.33 -1.86
C LEU A 129 -9.96 22.90 -3.25
N HIS A 130 -8.72 22.78 -3.69
CA HIS A 130 -8.28 23.18 -5.03
C HIS A 130 -8.02 21.93 -5.85
N VAL A 131 -8.74 21.75 -6.96
CA VAL A 131 -8.43 20.72 -7.95
C VAL A 131 -7.41 21.27 -8.93
N ILE A 132 -6.23 20.66 -9.02
CA ILE A 132 -5.13 21.09 -9.86
C ILE A 132 -4.74 19.99 -10.88
N PRO A 133 -4.41 20.34 -12.13
CA PRO A 133 -3.83 19.40 -13.08
C PRO A 133 -2.47 18.90 -12.54
N LEU A 134 -2.28 17.58 -12.47
CA LEU A 134 -1.02 17.05 -11.97
C LEU A 134 -0.76 15.64 -12.49
N ASP A 135 -0.05 15.56 -13.60
CA ASP A 135 0.61 14.34 -14.06
C ASP A 135 2.00 14.24 -13.43
N VAL A 136 2.22 13.21 -12.63
CA VAL A 136 3.49 12.99 -11.92
C VAL A 136 4.65 12.59 -12.84
N THR A 137 4.37 12.25 -14.10
CA THR A 137 5.39 12.00 -15.14
C THR A 137 5.82 13.29 -15.83
N ASN A 138 5.02 14.36 -15.75
CA ASN A 138 5.28 15.64 -16.38
C ASN A 138 5.94 16.63 -15.42
N ALA A 139 7.23 16.92 -15.65
CA ALA A 139 8.01 17.81 -14.81
C ALA A 139 7.48 19.25 -14.80
N GLU A 140 6.92 19.74 -15.92
CA GLU A 140 6.37 21.10 -16.04
C GLU A 140 5.09 21.23 -15.21
N GLN A 141 4.16 20.29 -15.31
CA GLN A 141 2.95 20.27 -14.48
C GLN A 141 3.26 20.21 -12.97
N ILE A 142 4.32 19.49 -12.58
CA ILE A 142 4.75 19.46 -11.17
C ILE A 142 5.25 20.83 -10.73
N GLN A 143 5.98 21.56 -11.58
CA GLN A 143 6.43 22.93 -11.28
C GLN A 143 5.25 23.91 -11.27
N ASP A 144 4.27 23.76 -12.16
CA ASP A 144 3.05 24.55 -12.16
C ASP A 144 2.25 24.33 -10.88
N ALA A 145 2.10 23.06 -10.47
CA ALA A 145 1.48 22.72 -9.20
C ALA A 145 2.22 23.38 -8.01
N LEU A 146 3.56 23.41 -8.01
CA LEU A 146 4.32 24.08 -6.96
C LEU A 146 4.04 25.60 -6.96
N ARG A 147 4.01 26.26 -8.15
CA ARG A 147 3.69 27.68 -8.26
C ARG A 147 2.28 27.97 -7.75
N TYR A 148 1.33 27.14 -8.17
CA TYR A 148 -0.07 27.27 -7.77
C TYR A 148 -0.25 27.10 -6.26
N VAL A 149 0.32 26.04 -5.67
CA VAL A 149 0.28 25.81 -4.23
C VAL A 149 0.85 27.00 -3.47
N LYS A 150 2.05 27.49 -3.83
CA LYS A 150 2.67 28.66 -3.17
C LYS A 150 1.79 29.91 -3.22
N ALA A 151 1.15 30.18 -4.36
CA ALA A 151 0.30 31.36 -4.54
C ALA A 151 -1.03 31.27 -3.74
N ASN A 152 -1.52 30.06 -3.48
CA ASN A 152 -2.84 29.82 -2.88
C ASN A 152 -2.79 29.27 -1.45
N LEU A 153 -1.65 29.28 -0.77
CA LEU A 153 -1.57 28.86 0.63
C LEU A 153 -2.34 29.79 1.60
N ASN A 154 -2.60 31.03 1.21
CA ASN A 154 -3.42 31.97 1.98
C ASN A 154 -3.04 32.08 3.45
N GLY A 155 -1.73 32.12 3.74
CA GLY A 155 -1.17 32.15 5.10
C GLY A 155 -1.05 30.79 5.78
N ASN A 156 -1.53 29.71 5.16
CA ASN A 156 -1.29 28.35 5.62
C ASN A 156 0.13 27.90 5.27
N GLN A 157 0.58 26.83 5.92
CA GLN A 157 1.82 26.14 5.59
C GLN A 157 1.49 24.81 4.89
N LEU A 158 2.27 24.43 3.86
CA LEU A 158 2.16 23.08 3.30
C LEU A 158 2.65 22.08 4.36
N TRP A 159 1.70 21.44 5.02
CA TRP A 159 1.93 20.51 6.12
C TRP A 159 2.25 19.11 5.66
N SER A 160 1.56 18.63 4.61
CA SER A 160 1.78 17.27 4.12
C SER A 160 1.72 17.19 2.60
N VAL A 161 2.53 16.31 2.05
CA VAL A 161 2.41 15.83 0.66
C VAL A 161 2.16 14.33 0.70
N ILE A 162 1.08 13.91 0.05
CA ILE A 162 0.73 12.51 -0.11
C ILE A 162 0.96 12.11 -1.56
N ALA A 163 2.05 11.38 -1.82
CA ALA A 163 2.35 10.79 -3.12
C ALA A 163 1.54 9.50 -3.27
N ASN A 164 0.31 9.65 -3.79
CA ASN A 164 -0.65 8.55 -3.91
C ASN A 164 -0.83 8.08 -5.36
N ALA A 165 -0.56 8.90 -6.36
CA ALA A 165 -0.67 8.51 -7.77
C ALA A 165 0.11 7.22 -8.05
N GLY A 166 -0.52 6.31 -8.80
CA GLY A 166 0.09 5.04 -9.14
C GLY A 166 -0.77 4.22 -10.10
N VAL A 167 -0.11 3.33 -10.81
CA VAL A 167 -0.69 2.41 -11.79
C VAL A 167 -0.21 0.99 -11.54
N ASN A 168 -0.93 0.00 -12.08
CA ASN A 168 -0.57 -1.40 -12.00
C ASN A 168 -0.84 -2.11 -13.33
N ILE A 169 -0.15 -3.24 -13.56
CA ILE A 169 -0.36 -4.15 -14.68
C ILE A 169 -0.40 -5.55 -14.12
N PHE A 170 -1.49 -6.28 -14.38
CA PHE A 170 -1.68 -7.67 -13.98
C PHE A 170 -1.37 -8.60 -15.15
N LEU A 171 -0.09 -8.89 -15.37
CA LEU A 171 0.40 -9.83 -16.38
C LEU A 171 1.62 -10.56 -15.83
N GLU A 172 1.90 -11.75 -16.35
CA GLU A 172 3.17 -12.40 -16.09
C GLU A 172 4.34 -11.60 -16.69
N PHE A 173 5.47 -11.65 -16.01
CA PHE A 173 6.62 -10.79 -16.33
C PHE A 173 7.07 -10.92 -17.79
N GLU A 174 7.09 -12.12 -18.35
CA GLU A 174 7.50 -12.39 -19.70
C GLU A 174 6.57 -11.76 -20.77
N TRP A 175 5.31 -11.48 -20.40
CA TRP A 175 4.34 -10.90 -21.33
C TRP A 175 4.27 -9.38 -21.27
N ILE A 176 5.00 -8.76 -20.36
CA ILE A 176 4.95 -7.31 -20.21
C ILE A 176 6.03 -6.67 -21.07
N PRO A 177 5.67 -5.82 -22.06
CA PRO A 177 6.64 -5.07 -22.85
C PRO A 177 7.50 -4.17 -21.94
N ILE A 178 8.77 -4.04 -22.26
CA ILE A 178 9.71 -3.17 -21.51
C ILE A 178 9.18 -1.75 -21.36
N LYS A 179 8.59 -1.17 -22.42
CA LYS A 179 7.98 0.16 -22.36
C LYS A 179 6.91 0.32 -21.28
N ASP A 180 6.15 -0.76 -21.01
CA ASP A 180 5.10 -0.75 -19.98
C ASP A 180 5.70 -0.87 -18.58
N ILE A 181 6.81 -1.60 -18.42
CA ILE A 181 7.59 -1.64 -17.19
C ILE A 181 8.22 -0.26 -16.92
N GLU A 182 8.82 0.37 -17.93
CA GLU A 182 9.38 1.72 -17.84
C GLU A 182 8.30 2.73 -17.43
N PHE A 183 7.10 2.65 -18.03
CA PHE A 183 5.97 3.50 -17.65
C PHE A 183 5.54 3.28 -16.19
N LEU A 184 5.48 2.02 -15.72
CA LEU A 184 5.22 1.73 -14.30
C LEU A 184 6.24 2.40 -13.39
N PHE A 185 7.53 2.33 -13.75
CA PHE A 185 8.58 2.98 -12.98
C PHE A 185 8.49 4.50 -13.06
N ASP A 186 8.16 5.05 -14.22
CA ASP A 186 8.05 6.49 -14.40
C ASP A 186 6.93 7.09 -13.53
N VAL A 187 5.76 6.43 -13.46
CA VAL A 187 4.66 6.87 -12.59
C VAL A 187 4.96 6.55 -11.12
N ASN A 188 5.19 5.27 -10.78
CA ASN A 188 5.16 4.79 -9.40
C ASN A 188 6.44 5.12 -8.62
N VAL A 189 7.57 5.32 -9.29
CA VAL A 189 8.86 5.60 -8.66
C VAL A 189 9.31 7.01 -8.98
N MET A 190 9.54 7.31 -10.26
CA MET A 190 10.07 8.62 -10.65
C MET A 190 9.09 9.75 -10.39
N GLY A 191 7.78 9.49 -10.56
CA GLY A 191 6.71 10.43 -10.18
C GLY A 191 6.75 10.77 -8.69
N VAL A 192 6.88 9.74 -7.84
CA VAL A 192 7.05 9.93 -6.39
C VAL A 192 8.32 10.72 -6.06
N VAL A 193 9.44 10.41 -6.73
CA VAL A 193 10.72 11.14 -6.57
C VAL A 193 10.57 12.61 -6.99
N ARG A 194 10.01 12.88 -8.18
CA ARG A 194 9.84 14.25 -8.69
C ARG A 194 8.98 15.10 -7.76
N VAL A 195 7.80 14.58 -7.38
CA VAL A 195 6.89 15.28 -6.46
C VAL A 195 7.57 15.51 -5.11
N SER A 196 8.18 14.49 -4.53
CA SER A 196 8.87 14.61 -3.25
C SER A 196 9.96 15.69 -3.29
N LYS A 197 10.86 15.62 -4.26
CA LYS A 197 11.97 16.61 -4.40
C LYS A 197 11.44 18.03 -4.59
N THR A 198 10.40 18.21 -5.37
CA THR A 198 9.83 19.53 -5.68
C THR A 198 9.21 20.19 -4.43
N PHE A 199 8.48 19.43 -3.62
CA PHE A 199 7.77 19.96 -2.46
C PHE A 199 8.54 19.85 -1.13
N LEU A 200 9.66 19.11 -1.10
CA LEU A 200 10.49 18.93 0.10
C LEU A 200 10.91 20.25 0.76
N PRO A 201 11.29 21.34 0.04
CA PRO A 201 11.62 22.62 0.67
C PRO A 201 10.47 23.22 1.49
N LEU A 202 9.22 23.12 0.99
CA LEU A 202 8.05 23.62 1.74
C LEU A 202 7.76 22.76 2.97
N LEU A 203 7.91 21.45 2.85
CA LEU A 203 7.73 20.52 3.96
C LEU A 203 8.79 20.68 5.06
N ARG A 204 10.03 21.04 4.71
CA ARG A 204 11.07 21.38 5.70
C ARG A 204 10.71 22.62 6.49
N ASN A 205 10.20 23.65 5.82
CA ASN A 205 9.80 24.90 6.47
C ASN A 205 8.68 24.69 7.50
N SER A 206 7.71 23.83 7.17
CA SER A 206 6.60 23.50 8.07
C SER A 206 6.94 22.42 9.11
N ARG A 207 8.12 21.78 9.01
CA ARG A 207 8.44 20.53 9.74
C ARG A 207 7.32 19.49 9.57
N GLY A 208 6.83 19.41 8.35
CA GLY A 208 5.62 18.68 7.97
C GLY A 208 5.87 17.20 7.72
N ARG A 209 5.15 16.65 6.73
CA ARG A 209 5.11 15.21 6.49
C ARG A 209 5.14 14.88 5.01
N LEU A 210 5.90 13.85 4.66
CA LEU A 210 5.85 13.19 3.37
C LEU A 210 5.26 11.80 3.56
N VAL A 211 4.09 11.56 2.96
CA VAL A 211 3.39 10.28 3.04
C VAL A 211 3.44 9.63 1.66
N LEU A 212 4.05 8.46 1.57
CA LEU A 212 4.24 7.71 0.33
C LEU A 212 3.31 6.51 0.29
N VAL A 213 2.44 6.42 -0.72
CA VAL A 213 1.55 5.27 -0.88
C VAL A 213 2.30 4.15 -1.60
N ALA A 214 2.81 3.23 -0.80
CA ALA A 214 3.45 2.01 -1.26
C ALA A 214 2.41 0.89 -1.48
N SER A 215 2.71 -0.31 -1.07
CA SER A 215 1.80 -1.47 -1.09
C SER A 215 2.41 -2.59 -0.25
N TYR A 216 1.57 -3.50 0.21
CA TYR A 216 1.98 -4.81 0.68
C TYR A 216 2.87 -5.55 -0.34
N ALA A 217 2.56 -5.41 -1.65
CA ALA A 217 3.34 -5.99 -2.74
C ALA A 217 4.80 -5.51 -2.79
N GLY A 218 5.13 -4.38 -2.17
CA GLY A 218 6.52 -3.93 -2.01
C GLY A 218 7.29 -4.64 -0.90
N ARG A 219 6.62 -5.46 -0.11
CA ARG A 219 7.21 -6.30 0.96
C ARG A 219 7.28 -7.76 0.56
N ILE A 220 6.20 -8.27 -0.05
CA ILE A 220 6.10 -9.63 -0.57
C ILE A 220 5.65 -9.52 -2.01
N ALA A 221 6.53 -9.94 -2.93
CA ALA A 221 6.20 -9.99 -4.34
C ALA A 221 5.27 -11.18 -4.61
N SER A 222 4.28 -10.98 -5.48
CA SER A 222 3.42 -12.04 -5.98
C SER A 222 3.63 -12.21 -7.48
N SER A 223 3.31 -13.37 -8.01
CA SER A 223 3.25 -13.61 -9.45
C SER A 223 2.29 -12.61 -10.12
N SER A 224 2.45 -12.43 -11.42
CA SER A 224 1.63 -11.56 -12.28
C SER A 224 1.62 -10.06 -11.94
N ILE A 225 2.38 -9.62 -10.92
CA ILE A 225 2.58 -8.21 -10.56
C ILE A 225 4.05 -7.88 -10.24
N VAL A 226 4.98 -8.63 -10.80
CA VAL A 226 6.41 -8.49 -10.49
C VAL A 226 6.92 -7.06 -10.68
N PRO A 227 6.70 -6.37 -11.84
CA PRO A 227 7.17 -4.99 -12.01
C PRO A 227 6.51 -4.01 -11.05
N TYR A 228 5.23 -4.21 -10.72
CA TYR A 228 4.55 -3.40 -9.72
C TYR A 228 5.18 -3.57 -8.33
N SER A 229 5.45 -4.81 -7.93
CA SER A 229 6.13 -5.13 -6.66
C SER A 229 7.50 -4.46 -6.58
N MET A 230 8.28 -4.49 -7.67
CA MET A 230 9.57 -3.78 -7.77
C MET A 230 9.40 -2.27 -7.52
N THR A 231 8.40 -1.63 -8.15
CA THR A 231 8.16 -0.19 -7.95
C THR A 231 7.78 0.14 -6.51
N LYS A 232 6.97 -0.69 -5.87
CA LYS A 232 6.53 -0.46 -4.50
C LYS A 232 7.62 -0.75 -3.47
N ALA A 233 8.50 -1.71 -3.73
CA ALA A 233 9.72 -1.94 -2.95
C ALA A 233 10.68 -0.73 -3.03
N ALA A 234 10.86 -0.16 -4.21
CA ALA A 234 11.67 1.05 -4.42
C ALA A 234 11.12 2.24 -3.61
N VAL A 235 9.79 2.44 -3.58
CA VAL A 235 9.14 3.50 -2.78
C VAL A 235 9.37 3.29 -1.28
N ILE A 236 9.30 2.04 -0.78
CA ILE A 236 9.57 1.74 0.63
C ILE A 236 11.03 2.05 0.97
N ALA A 237 11.97 1.61 0.14
CA ALA A 237 13.39 1.90 0.34
C ALA A 237 13.68 3.41 0.34
N MET A 238 13.06 4.17 -0.59
CA MET A 238 13.12 5.63 -0.63
C MET A 238 12.59 6.24 0.67
N ALA A 239 11.44 5.79 1.17
CA ALA A 239 10.85 6.29 2.40
C ALA A 239 11.80 6.09 3.59
N ASP A 240 12.42 4.91 3.69
CA ASP A 240 13.33 4.56 4.77
C ASP A 240 14.60 5.43 4.74
N GLY A 241 15.18 5.65 3.57
CA GLY A 241 16.32 6.55 3.39
C GLY A 241 15.97 8.00 3.74
N LEU A 242 14.90 8.53 3.13
CA LEU A 242 14.47 9.92 3.38
C LEU A 242 14.09 10.18 4.84
N ARG A 243 13.48 9.23 5.52
CA ARG A 243 13.15 9.37 6.95
C ARG A 243 14.41 9.66 7.77
N ARG A 244 15.50 8.95 7.50
CA ARG A 244 16.78 9.16 8.18
C ARG A 244 17.40 10.50 7.81
N GLU A 245 17.41 10.85 6.53
CA GLU A 245 17.97 12.12 6.05
C GLU A 245 17.19 13.33 6.55
N MET A 246 15.86 13.25 6.57
CA MET A 246 14.99 14.40 6.91
C MET A 246 14.75 14.56 8.40
N ALA A 247 15.15 13.61 9.23
CA ALA A 247 15.04 13.70 10.69
C ALA A 247 15.71 14.97 11.26
N LYS A 248 16.83 15.39 10.71
CA LYS A 248 17.54 16.64 11.09
C LYS A 248 16.69 17.91 10.90
N TRP A 249 15.67 17.84 10.02
CA TRP A 249 14.75 18.95 9.76
C TRP A 249 13.46 18.85 10.56
N GLY A 250 13.27 17.78 11.33
CA GLY A 250 12.00 17.49 12.01
C GLY A 250 10.88 17.11 11.06
N LEU A 251 11.21 16.71 9.83
CA LEU A 251 10.24 16.26 8.84
C LEU A 251 9.99 14.76 9.00
N HIS A 252 8.72 14.36 9.04
CA HIS A 252 8.33 12.97 9.14
C HIS A 252 8.08 12.36 7.74
N VAL A 253 8.62 11.18 7.50
CA VAL A 253 8.38 10.40 6.29
C VAL A 253 7.76 9.06 6.69
N ALA A 254 6.61 8.74 6.09
CA ALA A 254 5.86 7.52 6.37
C ALA A 254 5.40 6.86 5.07
N THR A 255 5.24 5.53 5.11
CA THR A 255 4.55 4.78 4.07
C THR A 255 3.14 4.41 4.49
N VAL A 256 2.21 4.38 3.54
CA VAL A 256 0.93 3.69 3.65
C VAL A 256 1.01 2.47 2.75
N GLU A 257 0.76 1.29 3.31
CA GLU A 257 0.99 0.00 2.65
C GLU A 257 -0.33 -0.79 2.58
N PRO A 258 -1.21 -0.46 1.61
CA PRO A 258 -2.47 -1.18 1.45
C PRO A 258 -2.24 -2.62 0.98
N PHE A 259 -3.08 -3.53 1.46
CA PHE A 259 -3.29 -4.84 0.86
C PHE A 259 -4.19 -4.71 -0.38
N TYR A 260 -4.92 -5.74 -0.78
CA TYR A 260 -5.84 -5.63 -1.90
C TYR A 260 -7.17 -4.99 -1.48
N TYR A 261 -7.58 -3.94 -2.21
CA TYR A 261 -8.84 -3.22 -2.03
C TYR A 261 -9.58 -3.10 -3.36
N ARG A 262 -10.91 -2.99 -3.31
CA ARG A 262 -11.76 -2.81 -4.50
C ARG A 262 -11.65 -1.37 -5.00
N THR A 263 -10.62 -1.10 -5.77
CA THR A 263 -10.36 0.20 -6.41
C THR A 263 -10.13 0.00 -7.91
N ALA A 264 -10.23 1.07 -8.69
CA ALA A 264 -10.04 1.05 -10.13
C ALA A 264 -8.67 0.48 -10.56
N ILE A 265 -7.63 0.68 -9.77
CA ILE A 265 -6.28 0.15 -10.06
C ILE A 265 -6.24 -1.38 -10.19
N ASN A 266 -7.19 -2.08 -9.56
CA ASN A 266 -7.22 -3.54 -9.52
C ASN A 266 -8.26 -4.17 -10.47
N PHE A 267 -9.21 -3.39 -11.02
CA PHE A 267 -10.38 -3.94 -11.71
C PHE A 267 -10.76 -3.21 -13.00
N ASN A 268 -9.89 -2.36 -13.56
CA ASN A 268 -10.23 -1.58 -14.77
C ASN A 268 -10.01 -2.35 -16.07
N GLU A 269 -9.21 -3.41 -16.07
CA GLU A 269 -8.91 -4.16 -17.31
C GLU A 269 -9.87 -5.34 -17.46
N SER A 270 -10.51 -5.46 -18.62
CA SER A 270 -11.31 -6.62 -18.97
C SER A 270 -10.41 -7.76 -19.50
N GLN A 271 -10.93 -9.00 -19.48
CA GLN A 271 -10.23 -10.12 -20.09
C GLN A 271 -9.97 -9.90 -21.59
N GLN A 272 -10.90 -9.26 -22.29
CA GLN A 272 -10.77 -8.97 -23.71
C GLN A 272 -9.64 -7.98 -23.97
N ASP A 273 -9.52 -6.94 -23.14
CA ASP A 273 -8.46 -5.94 -23.26
C ASP A 273 -7.09 -6.57 -22.99
N MET A 274 -6.99 -7.37 -21.94
CA MET A 274 -5.76 -8.10 -21.60
C MET A 274 -5.36 -9.05 -22.73
N MET A 275 -6.28 -9.87 -23.27
CA MET A 275 -5.99 -10.79 -24.37
C MET A 275 -5.63 -10.03 -25.67
N SER A 276 -6.24 -8.87 -25.91
CA SER A 276 -5.90 -8.02 -27.05
C SER A 276 -4.49 -7.47 -26.93
N ARG A 277 -4.09 -7.04 -25.74
CA ARG A 277 -2.71 -6.60 -25.44
C ARG A 277 -1.74 -7.77 -25.60
N PHE A 278 -2.03 -8.93 -25.01
CA PHE A 278 -1.20 -10.13 -25.13
C PHE A 278 -0.94 -10.48 -26.61
N ARG A 279 -2.00 -10.54 -27.43
CA ARG A 279 -1.88 -10.86 -28.86
C ARG A 279 -1.09 -9.80 -29.68
N ARG A 280 -1.21 -8.53 -29.29
CA ARG A 280 -0.56 -7.42 -30.00
C ARG A 280 0.92 -7.27 -29.62
N ASP A 281 1.24 -7.41 -28.34
CA ASP A 281 2.51 -6.94 -27.79
C ASP A 281 3.49 -8.10 -27.46
N VAL A 282 2.99 -9.34 -27.33
CA VAL A 282 3.85 -10.52 -27.04
C VAL A 282 4.27 -11.22 -28.33
N PRO A 283 5.54 -11.65 -28.48
CA PRO A 283 6.00 -12.39 -29.66
C PRO A 283 5.18 -13.64 -29.92
N LEU A 284 4.94 -13.94 -31.22
CA LEU A 284 4.09 -15.06 -31.65
C LEU A 284 4.58 -16.41 -31.11
N GLN A 285 5.90 -16.61 -31.03
CA GLN A 285 6.47 -17.83 -30.47
C GLN A 285 6.02 -18.04 -29.02
N ILE A 286 6.10 -17.01 -28.17
CA ILE A 286 5.64 -17.05 -26.78
C ILE A 286 4.13 -17.31 -26.71
N GLN A 287 3.35 -16.65 -27.57
CA GLN A 287 1.90 -16.89 -27.63
C GLN A 287 1.57 -18.37 -27.93
N GLN A 288 2.32 -18.99 -28.83
CA GLN A 288 2.14 -20.40 -29.18
C GLN A 288 2.56 -21.35 -28.05
N GLU A 289 3.64 -21.03 -27.32
CA GLU A 289 4.11 -21.81 -26.17
C GLU A 289 3.12 -21.78 -25.00
N TYR A 290 2.46 -20.64 -24.76
CA TYR A 290 1.49 -20.48 -23.69
C TYR A 290 0.05 -20.87 -24.05
N GLY A 291 -0.32 -20.92 -25.35
CA GLY A 291 -1.64 -21.31 -25.80
C GLY A 291 -2.79 -20.56 -25.13
N ASP A 292 -3.73 -21.28 -24.48
CA ASP A 292 -4.89 -20.70 -23.78
C ASP A 292 -4.60 -20.29 -22.34
N TYR A 293 -3.40 -20.57 -21.84
CA TYR A 293 -3.02 -20.27 -20.46
C TYR A 293 -3.25 -18.82 -20.02
N PRO A 294 -2.92 -17.78 -20.82
CA PRO A 294 -3.08 -16.39 -20.41
C PRO A 294 -4.52 -16.03 -20.05
N ALA A 295 -5.50 -16.56 -20.79
CA ALA A 295 -6.90 -16.33 -20.52
C ALA A 295 -7.36 -16.98 -19.20
N GLN A 296 -6.88 -18.20 -18.94
CA GLN A 296 -7.18 -18.95 -17.72
C GLN A 296 -6.51 -18.29 -16.49
N ALA A 297 -5.24 -17.91 -16.63
CA ALA A 297 -4.48 -17.21 -15.59
C ALA A 297 -5.15 -15.89 -15.19
N PHE A 298 -5.61 -15.11 -16.16
CA PHE A 298 -6.29 -13.84 -15.88
C PHE A 298 -7.63 -14.04 -15.14
N GLN A 299 -8.44 -15.00 -15.56
CA GLN A 299 -9.68 -15.33 -14.84
C GLN A 299 -9.41 -15.78 -13.40
N TRP A 300 -8.37 -16.58 -13.21
CA TRP A 300 -7.97 -17.01 -11.88
C TRP A 300 -7.52 -15.81 -11.02
N ILE A 301 -6.65 -14.94 -11.55
CA ILE A 301 -6.21 -13.72 -10.88
C ILE A 301 -7.41 -12.87 -10.45
N LEU A 302 -8.36 -12.63 -11.36
CA LEU A 302 -9.58 -11.87 -11.03
C LEU A 302 -10.40 -12.54 -9.92
N SER A 303 -10.51 -13.88 -9.95
CA SER A 303 -11.24 -14.63 -8.92
C SER A 303 -10.56 -14.50 -7.55
N CYS A 304 -9.23 -14.60 -7.50
CA CYS A 304 -8.44 -14.39 -6.29
C CYS A 304 -8.57 -12.95 -5.78
N LEU A 305 -8.41 -11.96 -6.67
CA LEU A 305 -8.57 -10.56 -6.31
C LEU A 305 -9.95 -10.27 -5.72
N ARG A 306 -11.02 -10.82 -6.30
CA ARG A 306 -12.39 -10.68 -5.76
C ARG A 306 -12.53 -11.28 -4.36
N ARG A 307 -11.86 -12.40 -4.06
CA ARG A 307 -11.91 -13.09 -2.76
C ARG A 307 -11.11 -12.33 -1.69
N VAL A 308 -9.90 -11.86 -2.04
CA VAL A 308 -8.99 -11.25 -1.06
C VAL A 308 -9.20 -9.74 -0.91
N SER A 309 -9.79 -9.07 -1.94
CA SER A 309 -9.96 -7.61 -1.92
C SER A 309 -11.04 -7.17 -0.94
N ARG A 310 -10.65 -6.29 -0.04
CA ARG A 310 -11.53 -5.66 0.94
C ARG A 310 -12.39 -4.58 0.27
N ALA A 311 -13.67 -4.55 0.64
CA ALA A 311 -14.61 -3.58 0.09
C ALA A 311 -14.50 -2.20 0.78
N ASN A 312 -14.09 -2.18 2.05
CA ASN A 312 -14.04 -0.96 2.84
C ASN A 312 -12.74 -0.18 2.56
N VAL A 313 -12.77 0.64 1.53
CA VAL A 313 -11.66 1.52 1.12
C VAL A 313 -11.32 2.57 2.19
N ASP A 314 -12.27 2.91 3.06
CA ASP A 314 -12.07 3.92 4.11
C ASP A 314 -11.07 3.48 5.18
N GLU A 315 -10.80 2.18 5.32
CA GLU A 315 -9.73 1.67 6.18
C GLU A 315 -8.35 2.24 5.78
N VAL A 316 -8.09 2.33 4.46
CA VAL A 316 -6.85 2.92 3.95
C VAL A 316 -6.86 4.43 4.15
N VAL A 317 -8.00 5.07 3.85
CA VAL A 317 -8.16 6.53 4.03
C VAL A 317 -7.95 6.91 5.48
N ASP A 318 -8.48 6.14 6.45
CA ASP A 318 -8.26 6.39 7.88
C ASP A 318 -6.77 6.30 8.26
N GLN A 319 -6.02 5.34 7.70
CA GLN A 319 -4.58 5.27 7.94
C GLN A 319 -3.82 6.44 7.27
N MET A 320 -4.26 6.87 6.09
CA MET A 320 -3.69 8.08 5.45
C MET A 320 -3.98 9.33 6.28
N VAL A 321 -5.20 9.48 6.82
CA VAL A 321 -5.55 10.57 7.75
C VAL A 321 -4.68 10.50 9.00
N ASN A 322 -4.51 9.32 9.59
CA ASN A 322 -3.63 9.16 10.76
C ASN A 322 -2.17 9.57 10.42
N ALA A 323 -1.65 9.16 9.26
CA ALA A 323 -0.31 9.57 8.81
C ALA A 323 -0.15 11.09 8.71
N VAL A 324 -1.23 11.80 8.35
CA VAL A 324 -1.25 13.29 8.28
C VAL A 324 -1.47 13.93 9.64
N THR A 325 -2.31 13.34 10.52
CA THR A 325 -2.84 14.02 11.72
C THR A 325 -2.24 13.56 13.04
N ASP A 326 -1.70 12.34 13.15
CA ASP A 326 -1.09 11.87 14.39
C ASP A 326 0.07 12.78 14.81
N ARG A 327 0.15 13.18 16.06
CA ARG A 327 1.25 14.01 16.54
C ARG A 327 2.60 13.31 16.35
N GLU A 328 2.63 12.01 16.55
CA GLU A 328 3.77 11.13 16.31
C GLU A 328 3.38 10.05 15.31
N PRO A 329 3.59 10.28 14.00
CA PRO A 329 3.17 9.33 12.98
C PRO A 329 4.00 8.05 13.02
N LYS A 330 3.34 6.93 12.73
CA LYS A 330 4.03 5.65 12.50
C LYS A 330 4.93 5.77 11.25
N ARG A 331 5.96 4.94 11.18
CA ARG A 331 6.83 4.85 10.00
C ARG A 331 6.11 4.17 8.84
N HIS A 332 5.32 3.13 9.17
CA HIS A 332 4.60 2.30 8.22
C HIS A 332 3.15 2.12 8.70
N TYR A 333 2.20 2.48 7.84
CA TYR A 333 0.76 2.30 8.06
C TYR A 333 0.28 1.15 7.19
N ARG A 334 0.21 -0.05 7.76
CA ARG A 334 -0.29 -1.23 7.06
C ARG A 334 -1.81 -1.26 7.12
N CYS A 335 -2.43 -1.52 5.96
CA CYS A 335 -3.87 -1.47 5.77
C CYS A 335 -4.32 -2.82 5.19
N ASP A 336 -4.49 -3.81 6.03
CA ASP A 336 -4.77 -5.18 5.58
C ASP A 336 -5.87 -5.86 6.42
N GLY A 337 -6.36 -5.19 7.47
CA GLY A 337 -7.24 -5.80 8.45
C GLY A 337 -6.50 -6.82 9.32
N PHE A 338 -7.10 -7.21 10.43
CA PHE A 338 -6.39 -8.00 11.44
C PHE A 338 -5.86 -9.36 10.92
N LEU A 339 -6.70 -10.12 10.21
CA LEU A 339 -6.31 -11.45 9.74
C LEU A 339 -5.20 -11.39 8.67
N ASN A 340 -5.38 -10.55 7.65
CA ASN A 340 -4.36 -10.38 6.61
C ASN A 340 -3.08 -9.79 7.18
N TRP A 341 -3.20 -8.85 8.14
CA TRP A 341 -2.05 -8.30 8.85
C TRP A 341 -1.28 -9.38 9.62
N LEU A 342 -1.99 -10.31 10.27
CA LEU A 342 -1.39 -11.44 10.97
C LEU A 342 -0.65 -12.37 10.01
N LEU A 343 -1.32 -12.82 8.95
CA LEU A 343 -0.75 -13.71 7.94
C LEU A 343 0.46 -13.09 7.25
N SER A 344 0.34 -11.84 6.82
CA SER A 344 1.41 -11.13 6.15
C SER A 344 2.60 -10.88 7.09
N SER A 345 2.37 -10.61 8.37
CA SER A 345 3.44 -10.47 9.36
C SER A 345 4.18 -11.79 9.60
N ALA A 346 3.45 -12.91 9.59
CA ALA A 346 4.07 -14.23 9.64
C ALA A 346 4.95 -14.48 8.41
N LEU A 347 4.43 -14.19 7.21
CA LEU A 347 5.18 -14.34 5.96
C LEU A 347 6.48 -13.54 5.95
N PHE A 348 6.51 -12.32 6.50
CA PHE A 348 7.73 -11.49 6.56
C PHE A 348 8.89 -12.12 7.31
N VAL A 349 8.61 -12.98 8.29
CA VAL A 349 9.64 -13.58 9.17
C VAL A 349 10.08 -14.93 8.66
N LEU A 350 9.33 -15.54 7.75
CA LEU A 350 9.67 -16.84 7.18
C LEU A 350 10.91 -16.74 6.27
N PRO A 351 11.79 -17.76 6.26
CA PRO A 351 12.79 -17.91 5.22
C PRO A 351 12.15 -17.95 3.82
N SER A 352 12.86 -17.50 2.79
CA SER A 352 12.31 -17.39 1.42
C SER A 352 11.67 -18.68 0.91
N VAL A 353 12.28 -19.83 1.16
CA VAL A 353 11.71 -21.15 0.79
C VAL A 353 10.33 -21.38 1.43
N ALA A 354 10.17 -21.01 2.70
CA ALA A 354 8.89 -21.15 3.38
C ALA A 354 7.87 -20.11 2.91
N GLN A 355 8.32 -18.89 2.53
CA GLN A 355 7.47 -17.90 1.87
C GLN A 355 6.97 -18.43 0.52
N ASP A 356 7.86 -19.00 -0.31
CA ASP A 356 7.51 -19.56 -1.62
C ASP A 356 6.48 -20.69 -1.47
N ILE A 357 6.66 -21.60 -0.52
CA ILE A 357 5.69 -22.65 -0.21
C ILE A 357 4.35 -22.05 0.21
N ALA A 358 4.34 -21.07 1.12
CA ALA A 358 3.13 -20.45 1.61
C ALA A 358 2.38 -19.67 0.50
N VAL A 359 3.12 -18.97 -0.36
CA VAL A 359 2.56 -18.21 -1.50
C VAL A 359 2.01 -19.16 -2.57
N SER A 360 2.70 -20.30 -2.82
CA SER A 360 2.26 -21.28 -3.83
C SER A 360 0.89 -21.91 -3.53
N PHE A 361 0.44 -21.93 -2.27
CA PHE A 361 -0.94 -22.34 -1.95
C PHE A 361 -2.02 -21.38 -2.49
N PHE A 362 -1.62 -20.13 -2.79
CA PHE A 362 -2.49 -19.10 -3.34
C PHE A 362 -2.25 -18.87 -4.83
N GLU A 363 -1.32 -19.58 -5.45
CA GLU A 363 -1.02 -19.52 -6.87
C GLU A 363 -1.50 -20.79 -7.58
N PRO A 364 -1.93 -20.69 -8.85
CA PRO A 364 -2.34 -21.87 -9.59
C PRO A 364 -1.12 -22.77 -9.84
N ASN A 365 -1.25 -24.05 -9.56
CA ASN A 365 -0.25 -25.04 -9.92
C ASN A 365 -0.31 -25.31 -11.42
N PHE A 366 0.39 -24.50 -12.20
CA PHE A 366 0.59 -24.74 -13.61
C PHE A 366 1.92 -25.47 -13.80
N ARG A 367 1.89 -26.59 -14.52
CA ARG A 367 3.10 -27.26 -15.01
C ARG A 367 3.19 -27.08 -16.51
N ALA A 368 4.34 -26.62 -16.98
CA ALA A 368 4.65 -26.67 -18.40
C ALA A 368 4.64 -28.15 -18.88
N ASN A 369 3.79 -28.46 -19.84
CA ASN A 369 3.78 -29.79 -20.45
C ASN A 369 4.59 -29.75 -21.75
N GLU A 370 5.57 -30.63 -21.88
CA GLU A 370 6.50 -30.70 -23.02
C GLU A 370 5.82 -30.95 -24.37
N LYS A 371 4.52 -31.27 -24.42
CA LYS A 371 3.83 -31.69 -25.67
C LYS A 371 2.57 -30.94 -26.09
N SER A 372 1.94 -30.12 -25.23
CA SER A 372 0.62 -29.56 -25.56
C SER A 372 0.24 -28.25 -24.87
N GLY A 373 1.21 -27.45 -24.45
CA GLY A 373 0.90 -26.25 -23.65
C GLY A 373 0.61 -26.58 -22.18
N LEU A 374 0.54 -25.53 -21.37
CA LEU A 374 0.30 -25.63 -19.94
C LEU A 374 -1.07 -26.23 -19.61
N LEU A 375 -1.09 -27.34 -18.89
CA LEU A 375 -2.28 -27.94 -18.34
C LEU A 375 -2.48 -27.52 -16.87
N LEU A 376 -3.70 -27.12 -16.54
CA LEU A 376 -4.15 -26.92 -15.17
C LEU A 376 -4.18 -28.28 -14.44
N GLU A 377 -3.20 -28.57 -13.57
CA GLU A 377 -3.42 -29.54 -12.50
C GLU A 377 -4.13 -28.82 -11.36
N ILE A 378 -5.46 -28.89 -11.37
CA ILE A 378 -6.27 -28.34 -10.29
C ILE A 378 -6.22 -29.29 -9.10
N GLY A 379 -5.40 -28.95 -8.13
CA GLY A 379 -5.70 -29.26 -6.74
C GLY A 379 -6.68 -28.18 -6.21
N ALA A 380 -7.86 -28.07 -6.81
CA ALA A 380 -8.85 -27.12 -6.35
C ALA A 380 -9.64 -27.71 -5.17
N PRO A 381 -9.89 -26.96 -4.10
CA PRO A 381 -11.00 -27.29 -3.21
C PRO A 381 -12.30 -27.14 -4.04
N SER A 382 -13.11 -28.18 -4.04
CA SER A 382 -14.39 -28.29 -4.73
C SER A 382 -15.20 -26.98 -4.61
N VAL A 383 -15.50 -26.39 -5.76
CA VAL A 383 -16.44 -25.26 -5.87
C VAL A 383 -17.84 -25.85 -5.68
N THR A 384 -18.39 -25.72 -4.48
CA THR A 384 -19.84 -25.83 -4.28
C THR A 384 -20.50 -24.72 -5.09
N LYS A 385 -21.32 -25.11 -6.06
CA LYS A 385 -22.25 -24.20 -6.74
C LYS A 385 -23.04 -23.44 -5.68
N ILE A 386 -22.90 -22.13 -5.67
CA ILE A 386 -23.84 -21.25 -4.99
C ILE A 386 -24.95 -21.04 -6.04
N ASP A 387 -26.12 -21.61 -5.79
CA ASP A 387 -27.34 -21.35 -6.54
C ASP A 387 -27.68 -19.86 -6.41
N ASP A 388 -27.86 -19.22 -7.58
CA ASP A 388 -28.46 -17.91 -7.69
C ASP A 388 -29.92 -17.98 -7.22
N GLY A 389 -30.21 -17.33 -6.08
CA GLY A 389 -31.54 -17.08 -5.58
C GLY A 389 -31.73 -15.59 -5.35
#